data_a644d1c977e1719163fccd18cf5de2d8
#
_entry.id   a644d1c977e1719163fccd18cf5de2d8
#
_cell.length_a   1.000
_cell.length_b   1.000
_cell.length_c   1.000
_cell.angle_alpha   90.00
_cell.angle_beta   90.00
_cell.angle_gamma   90.00
#
_symmetry.space_group_name_H-M   'P 1'
#
loop_
_entity.id
_entity.type
_entity.pdbx_description
1 polymer ?
#
loop_
_entity_poly.entity_id
_entity_poly.type
_entity_poly.pdbx_seq_one_letter_code
_entity_poly.pdbx_strand_id
1 'polypeptide(L)'
;DKIKFVHMCFSTDPFMYKQPEISALSCKLVKILNKEGIKCTVLTKGILPARLAEYGINNEIGITLVSIDENFRRKWEPCAAPFADRIKALKNLHERGVKTWISMEPYPTPNIIKQDIREILDAVGFVDKIIFGRLNYNKLVSDYKGRVEYYNKLSEQVIKYCKSNGIDWYIKEGT
;
A
#
# COMPACT_ATOMS: atom_id res chain seq x y z
N ASP A 1 -8.92 -25.49 -13.08
CA ASP A 1 -9.41 -24.16 -12.60
C ASP A 1 -8.68 -23.08 -13.37
N LYS A 2 -9.45 -22.06 -13.85
CA LYS A 2 -8.85 -20.90 -14.55
C LYS A 2 -8.35 -19.89 -13.51
N ILE A 3 -7.13 -19.37 -13.72
CA ILE A 3 -6.57 -18.27 -12.92
C ILE A 3 -7.47 -17.04 -13.12
N LYS A 4 -7.99 -16.47 -12.02
CA LYS A 4 -8.88 -15.31 -12.05
C LYS A 4 -8.13 -14.00 -11.81
N PHE A 5 -7.07 -14.03 -11.02
CA PHE A 5 -6.23 -12.87 -10.74
C PHE A 5 -4.79 -13.27 -10.40
N VAL A 6 -3.88 -12.34 -10.56
CA VAL A 6 -2.46 -12.45 -10.17
C VAL A 6 -2.12 -11.31 -9.22
N HIS A 7 -1.53 -11.65 -8.08
CA HIS A 7 -1.02 -10.67 -7.13
C HIS A 7 0.49 -10.46 -7.33
N MET A 8 0.89 -9.22 -7.61
CA MET A 8 2.25 -8.84 -7.96
C MET A 8 2.90 -8.06 -6.81
N CYS A 9 3.56 -8.73 -5.87
CA CYS A 9 4.33 -8.07 -4.79
C CYS A 9 5.09 -9.02 -3.84
N PHE A 10 4.91 -10.35 -3.92
CA PHE A 10 5.39 -11.25 -2.87
C PHE A 10 6.91 -11.48 -2.88
N SER A 11 7.52 -11.62 -4.05
CA SER A 11 8.94 -11.95 -4.15
C SER A 11 9.82 -10.72 -4.38
N THR A 12 9.28 -9.73 -5.07
CA THR A 12 9.99 -8.51 -5.43
C THR A 12 9.00 -7.39 -5.71
N ASP A 13 9.45 -6.14 -5.60
CA ASP A 13 8.63 -4.97 -5.91
C ASP A 13 8.47 -4.83 -7.43
N PRO A 14 7.23 -4.88 -7.97
CA PRO A 14 6.97 -4.82 -9.41
C PRO A 14 7.29 -3.44 -10.02
N PHE A 15 7.34 -2.38 -9.23
CA PHE A 15 7.66 -1.01 -9.67
C PHE A 15 8.80 -0.41 -8.86
N MET A 16 9.83 -1.22 -8.66
CA MET A 16 11.01 -0.88 -7.86
C MET A 16 11.55 0.52 -8.20
N TYR A 17 11.75 1.33 -7.16
CA TYR A 17 12.20 2.71 -7.32
C TYR A 17 13.56 2.78 -8.00
N LYS A 18 13.71 3.71 -8.98
CA LYS A 18 14.91 3.90 -9.80
C LYS A 18 15.32 2.69 -10.66
N GLN A 19 14.37 1.78 -10.95
CA GLN A 19 14.59 0.63 -11.84
C GLN A 19 13.57 0.67 -13.00
N PRO A 20 13.79 1.53 -14.03
CA PRO A 20 12.85 1.73 -15.11
C PRO A 20 12.60 0.47 -15.95
N GLU A 21 13.60 -0.41 -16.08
CA GLU A 21 13.47 -1.66 -16.81
C GLU A 21 12.50 -2.62 -16.11
N ILE A 22 12.58 -2.72 -14.78
CA ILE A 22 11.66 -3.54 -13.98
C ILE A 22 10.23 -3.01 -14.12
N SER A 23 10.07 -1.68 -14.04
CA SER A 23 8.76 -1.04 -14.22
C SER A 23 8.19 -1.29 -15.62
N ALA A 24 9.02 -1.21 -16.67
CA ALA A 24 8.61 -1.49 -18.05
C ALA A 24 8.18 -2.96 -18.24
N LEU A 25 8.95 -3.91 -17.66
CA LEU A 25 8.63 -5.34 -17.69
C LEU A 25 7.32 -5.64 -16.96
N SER A 26 7.12 -5.06 -15.77
CA SER A 26 5.89 -5.22 -14.99
C SER A 26 4.67 -4.68 -15.73
N CYS A 27 4.78 -3.52 -16.37
CA CYS A 27 3.73 -3.00 -17.23
C CYS A 27 3.39 -3.93 -18.39
N LYS A 28 4.41 -4.50 -19.06
CA LYS A 28 4.22 -5.47 -20.14
C LYS A 28 3.50 -6.72 -19.64
N LEU A 29 3.88 -7.23 -18.46
CA LEU A 29 3.25 -8.39 -17.85
C LEU A 29 1.79 -8.13 -17.51
N VAL A 30 1.47 -7.02 -16.84
CA VAL A 30 0.08 -6.62 -16.56
C VAL A 30 -0.73 -6.56 -17.86
N LYS A 31 -0.20 -5.94 -18.92
CA LYS A 31 -0.88 -5.85 -20.23
C LYS A 31 -1.16 -7.22 -20.84
N ILE A 32 -0.21 -8.17 -20.76
CA ILE A 32 -0.38 -9.54 -21.25
C ILE A 32 -1.46 -10.26 -20.47
N LEU A 33 -1.40 -10.23 -19.12
CA LEU A 33 -2.39 -10.89 -18.27
C LEU A 33 -3.80 -10.33 -18.50
N ASN A 34 -3.92 -9.01 -18.66
CA ASN A 34 -5.21 -8.40 -18.94
C ASN A 34 -5.79 -8.78 -20.31
N LYS A 35 -4.96 -9.01 -21.34
CA LYS A 35 -5.42 -9.55 -22.62
C LYS A 35 -6.03 -10.95 -22.51
N GLU A 36 -5.53 -11.74 -21.57
CA GLU A 36 -6.07 -13.09 -21.24
C GLU A 36 -7.25 -13.04 -20.25
N GLY A 37 -7.78 -11.85 -19.94
CA GLY A 37 -8.88 -11.68 -19.00
C GLY A 37 -8.48 -11.85 -17.53
N ILE A 38 -7.18 -11.86 -17.21
CA ILE A 38 -6.66 -12.06 -15.85
C ILE A 38 -6.43 -10.70 -15.20
N LYS A 39 -7.13 -10.45 -14.08
CA LYS A 39 -6.98 -9.27 -13.25
C LYS A 39 -5.62 -9.25 -12.54
N CYS A 40 -5.01 -8.09 -12.41
CA CYS A 40 -3.81 -7.89 -11.59
C CYS A 40 -4.12 -7.09 -10.33
N THR A 41 -3.63 -7.57 -9.19
CA THR A 41 -3.54 -6.80 -7.95
C THR A 41 -2.07 -6.46 -7.73
N VAL A 42 -1.77 -5.18 -7.61
CA VAL A 42 -0.39 -4.66 -7.52
C VAL A 42 -0.17 -3.97 -6.19
N LEU A 43 0.98 -4.21 -5.58
CA LEU A 43 1.46 -3.45 -4.42
C LEU A 43 2.93 -3.08 -4.62
N THR A 44 3.29 -1.82 -4.35
CA THR A 44 4.67 -1.33 -4.52
C THR A 44 5.05 -0.29 -3.46
N LYS A 45 6.35 -0.17 -3.22
CA LYS A 45 6.99 0.97 -2.55
C LYS A 45 7.70 1.91 -3.54
N GLY A 46 7.55 1.67 -4.83
CA GLY A 46 8.08 2.50 -5.91
C GLY A 46 7.07 3.51 -6.45
N ILE A 47 7.29 3.94 -7.68
CA ILE A 47 6.43 4.90 -8.38
C ILE A 47 5.57 4.16 -9.40
N LEU A 48 4.26 4.30 -9.26
CA LEU A 48 3.28 3.71 -10.18
C LEU A 48 3.25 4.47 -11.50
N PRO A 49 3.48 3.80 -12.65
CA PRO A 49 3.39 4.44 -13.96
C PRO A 49 1.95 4.83 -14.32
N ALA A 50 1.75 6.05 -14.82
CA ALA A 50 0.44 6.56 -15.23
C ALA A 50 -0.25 5.70 -16.32
N ARG A 51 0.54 4.98 -17.14
CA ARG A 51 0.04 4.06 -18.17
C ARG A 51 -0.77 2.89 -17.62
N LEU A 52 -0.69 2.56 -16.34
CA LEU A 52 -1.53 1.52 -15.71
C LEU A 52 -3.02 1.83 -15.82
N ALA A 53 -3.41 3.10 -15.96
CA ALA A 53 -4.78 3.51 -16.19
C ALA A 53 -5.29 3.19 -17.61
N GLU A 54 -4.40 2.82 -18.54
CA GLU A 54 -4.75 2.47 -19.92
C GLU A 54 -5.06 0.97 -20.07
N TYR A 55 -4.83 0.18 -19.04
CA TYR A 55 -5.02 -1.27 -19.08
C TYR A 55 -6.41 -1.61 -18.54
N GLY A 56 -7.35 -1.72 -19.45
CA GLY A 56 -8.82 -1.70 -19.29
C GLY A 56 -9.51 -2.79 -18.47
N ILE A 57 -8.85 -3.57 -17.65
CA ILE A 57 -9.50 -4.53 -16.75
C ILE A 57 -9.43 -4.00 -15.32
N ASN A 58 -10.42 -4.33 -14.49
CA ASN A 58 -10.56 -3.97 -13.08
C ASN A 58 -9.36 -4.37 -12.20
N ASN A 59 -8.15 -3.91 -12.59
CA ASN A 59 -6.95 -4.07 -11.78
C ASN A 59 -7.10 -3.30 -10.46
N GLU A 60 -6.47 -3.80 -9.41
CA GLU A 60 -6.39 -3.12 -8.13
C GLU A 60 -4.95 -2.71 -7.88
N ILE A 61 -4.70 -1.40 -7.86
CA ILE A 61 -3.35 -0.84 -7.79
C ILE A 61 -3.14 -0.18 -6.44
N GLY A 62 -2.10 -0.59 -5.72
CA GLY A 62 -1.83 -0.10 -4.38
C GLY A 62 -0.38 0.25 -4.12
N ILE A 63 -0.19 1.02 -3.05
CA ILE A 63 1.12 1.32 -2.48
C ILE A 63 1.20 0.90 -1.02
N THR A 64 2.39 0.57 -0.54
CA THR A 64 2.65 0.46 0.89
C THR A 64 2.91 1.86 1.44
N LEU A 65 2.17 2.24 2.48
CA LEU A 65 2.33 3.53 3.16
C LEU A 65 2.13 3.35 4.67
N VAL A 66 3.22 3.33 5.43
CA VAL A 66 3.20 3.11 6.89
C VAL A 66 3.64 4.34 7.68
N SER A 67 4.05 5.40 6.98
CA SER A 67 4.45 6.70 7.49
C SER A 67 4.39 7.72 6.38
N ILE A 68 4.44 9.01 6.74
CA ILE A 68 4.68 10.14 5.83
C ILE A 68 5.96 10.90 6.21
N ASP A 69 6.72 10.41 7.18
CA ASP A 69 8.01 10.97 7.62
C ASP A 69 9.15 10.44 6.74
N GLU A 70 9.77 11.33 5.97
CA GLU A 70 10.89 10.99 5.09
C GLU A 70 12.16 10.55 5.84
N ASN A 71 12.35 10.91 7.13
CA ASN A 71 13.44 10.39 7.94
C ASN A 71 13.21 8.92 8.27
N PHE A 72 11.95 8.57 8.59
CA PHE A 72 11.56 7.18 8.76
C PHE A 72 11.83 6.39 7.47
N ARG A 73 11.38 6.89 6.30
CA ARG A 73 11.61 6.22 5.01
C ARG A 73 13.11 5.97 4.76
N ARG A 74 13.95 7.01 4.90
CA ARG A 74 15.40 6.87 4.66
C ARG A 74 16.04 5.81 5.53
N LYS A 75 15.56 5.64 6.75
CA LYS A 75 16.10 4.67 7.72
C LYS A 75 15.55 3.25 7.53
N TRP A 76 14.24 3.12 7.28
CA TRP A 76 13.53 1.83 7.31
C TRP A 76 13.15 1.30 5.92
N GLU A 77 13.08 2.17 4.93
CA GLU A 77 12.75 1.85 3.53
C GLU A 77 13.72 2.57 2.56
N PRO A 78 15.05 2.40 2.69
CA PRO A 78 16.03 3.23 1.97
C PRO A 78 15.95 3.13 0.44
N CYS A 79 15.47 1.99 -0.08
CA CYS A 79 15.30 1.75 -1.52
C CYS A 79 13.90 2.09 -2.05
N ALA A 80 13.03 2.63 -1.20
CA ALA A 80 11.67 2.97 -1.59
C ALA A 80 11.57 4.42 -2.11
N ALA A 81 10.57 4.70 -2.94
CA ALA A 81 10.29 6.05 -3.42
C ALA A 81 9.84 6.99 -2.27
N PRO A 82 10.04 8.30 -2.39
CA PRO A 82 9.49 9.28 -1.45
C PRO A 82 7.98 9.10 -1.25
N PHE A 83 7.51 9.28 -0.04
CA PHE A 83 6.09 9.07 0.28
C PHE A 83 5.16 9.98 -0.53
N ALA A 84 5.52 11.26 -0.68
CA ALA A 84 4.74 12.21 -1.47
C ALA A 84 4.61 11.78 -2.95
N ASP A 85 5.68 11.24 -3.54
CA ASP A 85 5.67 10.77 -4.92
C ASP A 85 4.80 9.52 -5.09
N ARG A 86 4.83 8.58 -4.12
CA ARG A 86 3.96 7.40 -4.12
C ARG A 86 2.48 7.81 -4.07
N ILE A 87 2.13 8.70 -3.13
CA ILE A 87 0.76 9.21 -2.96
C ILE A 87 0.30 9.92 -4.23
N LYS A 88 1.12 10.81 -4.78
CA LYS A 88 0.81 11.53 -6.02
C LYS A 88 0.56 10.60 -7.21
N ALA A 89 1.40 9.58 -7.37
CA ALA A 89 1.25 8.61 -8.45
C ALA A 89 -0.05 7.78 -8.30
N LEU A 90 -0.37 7.35 -7.07
CA LEU A 90 -1.60 6.60 -6.80
C LEU A 90 -2.84 7.48 -7.02
N LYS A 91 -2.81 8.73 -6.56
CA LYS A 91 -3.92 9.69 -6.74
C LYS A 91 -4.21 9.95 -8.22
N ASN A 92 -3.17 10.10 -9.04
CA ASN A 92 -3.32 10.24 -10.48
C ASN A 92 -4.03 9.03 -11.13
N LEU A 93 -3.73 7.82 -10.68
CA LEU A 93 -4.42 6.61 -11.15
C LEU A 93 -5.88 6.56 -10.67
N HIS A 94 -6.13 6.92 -9.41
CA HIS A 94 -7.49 6.98 -8.86
C HIS A 94 -8.37 7.97 -9.64
N GLU A 95 -7.88 9.20 -9.88
CA GLU A 95 -8.57 10.23 -10.65
C GLU A 95 -8.88 9.80 -12.11
N ARG A 96 -8.16 8.81 -12.62
CA ARG A 96 -8.38 8.18 -13.93
C ARG A 96 -9.26 6.92 -13.87
N GLY A 97 -9.91 6.66 -12.73
CA GLY A 97 -10.87 5.58 -12.55
C GLY A 97 -10.27 4.21 -12.25
N VAL A 98 -8.98 4.14 -11.92
CA VAL A 98 -8.36 2.88 -11.47
C VAL A 98 -8.75 2.59 -10.03
N LYS A 99 -9.12 1.36 -9.70
CA LYS A 99 -9.31 0.93 -8.30
C LYS A 99 -7.99 0.98 -7.55
N THR A 100 -7.97 1.76 -6.48
CA THR A 100 -6.75 2.04 -5.71
C THR A 100 -6.85 1.57 -4.27
N TRP A 101 -5.70 1.19 -3.70
CA TRP A 101 -5.66 0.76 -2.31
C TRP A 101 -4.33 1.05 -1.62
N ILE A 102 -4.37 1.09 -0.30
CA ILE A 102 -3.21 1.30 0.55
C ILE A 102 -2.98 0.07 1.43
N SER A 103 -1.72 -0.36 1.50
CA SER A 103 -1.27 -1.26 2.55
C SER A 103 -0.55 -0.45 3.64
N MET A 104 -1.22 -0.29 4.78
CA MET A 104 -0.62 0.24 6.00
C MET A 104 -0.03 -0.91 6.83
N GLU A 105 0.76 -1.75 6.18
CA GLU A 105 1.48 -2.87 6.77
C GLU A 105 2.87 -2.98 6.12
N PRO A 106 3.88 -3.19 6.94
CA PRO A 106 3.91 -3.42 8.40
C PRO A 106 3.91 -2.09 9.21
N TYR A 107 2.83 -1.79 9.94
CA TYR A 107 2.71 -0.53 10.70
C TYR A 107 3.59 -0.55 11.97
N PRO A 108 4.42 0.48 12.22
CA PRO A 108 5.36 0.51 13.34
C PRO A 108 4.71 0.90 14.68
N THR A 109 5.35 0.53 15.78
CA THR A 109 4.99 0.95 17.14
C THR A 109 5.65 2.29 17.53
N PRO A 110 5.15 3.00 18.57
CA PRO A 110 5.64 4.33 18.97
C PRO A 110 7.11 4.40 19.40
N ASN A 111 7.72 3.28 19.79
CA ASN A 111 9.16 3.22 20.09
C ASN A 111 10.04 3.17 18.82
N ILE A 112 9.44 2.95 17.66
CA ILE A 112 10.09 3.04 16.34
C ILE A 112 9.89 4.44 15.75
N ILE A 113 8.65 4.90 15.73
CA ILE A 113 8.27 6.25 15.30
C ILE A 113 7.00 6.71 16.03
N LYS A 114 7.01 7.93 16.53
CA LYS A 114 5.82 8.60 17.05
C LYS A 114 5.15 9.34 15.89
N GLN A 115 3.95 8.94 15.51
CA GLN A 115 3.18 9.54 14.42
C GLN A 115 1.69 9.43 14.71
N ASP A 116 0.90 10.34 14.14
CA ASP A 116 -0.54 10.26 14.16
C ASP A 116 -1.02 9.51 12.91
N ILE A 117 -1.74 8.39 13.11
CA ILE A 117 -2.31 7.62 12.01
C ILE A 117 -3.31 8.45 11.20
N ARG A 118 -3.96 9.46 11.83
CA ARG A 118 -4.93 10.32 11.18
C ARG A 118 -4.32 11.12 10.04
N GLU A 119 -3.11 11.63 10.22
CA GLU A 119 -2.40 12.37 9.16
C GLU A 119 -2.15 11.50 7.93
N ILE A 120 -1.82 10.21 8.15
CA ILE A 120 -1.63 9.26 7.04
C ILE A 120 -2.97 8.96 6.36
N LEU A 121 -4.03 8.72 7.14
CA LEU A 121 -5.37 8.45 6.60
C LEU A 121 -5.88 9.64 5.79
N ASP A 122 -5.71 10.87 6.27
CA ASP A 122 -6.14 12.09 5.57
C ASP A 122 -5.36 12.29 4.26
N ALA A 123 -4.07 11.93 4.23
CA ALA A 123 -3.26 12.00 3.02
C ALA A 123 -3.72 11.03 1.91
N VAL A 124 -4.43 9.95 2.27
CA VAL A 124 -4.87 8.90 1.33
C VAL A 124 -6.38 8.68 1.32
N GLY A 125 -7.17 9.60 1.87
CA GLY A 125 -8.63 9.48 1.97
C GLY A 125 -9.39 9.39 0.64
N PHE A 126 -8.69 9.44 -0.49
CA PHE A 126 -9.25 9.28 -1.84
C PHE A 126 -9.30 7.81 -2.31
N VAL A 127 -8.64 6.87 -1.65
CA VAL A 127 -8.54 5.49 -2.14
C VAL A 127 -9.81 4.67 -1.92
N ASP A 128 -9.96 3.59 -2.68
CA ASP A 128 -11.12 2.70 -2.57
C ASP A 128 -11.00 1.74 -1.39
N LYS A 129 -9.76 1.40 -0.93
CA LYS A 129 -9.55 0.41 0.14
C LYS A 129 -8.29 0.67 0.94
N ILE A 130 -8.37 0.40 2.24
CA ILE A 130 -7.22 0.42 3.17
C ILE A 130 -7.06 -0.96 3.82
N ILE A 131 -5.84 -1.50 3.79
CA ILE A 131 -5.44 -2.69 4.54
C ILE A 131 -4.54 -2.24 5.68
N PHE A 132 -4.86 -2.61 6.90
CA PHE A 132 -4.06 -2.28 8.09
C PHE A 132 -3.54 -3.54 8.76
N GLY A 133 -2.26 -3.53 9.15
CA GLY A 133 -1.63 -4.65 9.83
C GLY A 133 -0.37 -4.25 10.58
N ARG A 134 -0.11 -4.95 11.70
CA ARG A 134 1.05 -4.71 12.56
C ARG A 134 2.37 -5.09 11.89
N LEU A 135 3.46 -4.52 12.36
CA LEU A 135 4.81 -4.98 12.06
C LEU A 135 5.11 -6.27 12.84
N ASN A 136 5.21 -7.37 12.10
CA ASN A 136 5.54 -8.69 12.63
C ASN A 136 7.07 -8.96 12.59
N TYR A 137 7.51 -9.94 13.36
CA TYR A 137 8.90 -10.45 13.37
C TYR A 137 9.97 -9.38 13.64
N ASN A 138 9.62 -8.35 14.42
CA ASN A 138 10.53 -7.28 14.80
C ASN A 138 10.66 -7.20 16.33
N LYS A 139 11.90 -7.31 16.85
CA LYS A 139 12.17 -7.33 18.28
C LYS A 139 11.69 -6.04 18.97
N LEU A 140 11.88 -4.87 18.34
CA LEU A 140 11.44 -3.60 18.93
C LEU A 140 9.93 -3.58 19.15
N VAL A 141 9.16 -4.15 18.19
CA VAL A 141 7.70 -4.27 18.33
C VAL A 141 7.34 -5.31 19.38
N SER A 142 8.03 -6.46 19.42
CA SER A 142 7.77 -7.50 20.40
C SER A 142 8.02 -7.03 21.83
N ASP A 143 9.05 -6.21 22.04
CA ASP A 143 9.44 -5.66 23.33
C ASP A 143 8.58 -4.44 23.75
N TYR A 144 7.75 -3.89 22.85
CA TYR A 144 6.90 -2.74 23.19
C TYR A 144 5.74 -3.17 24.10
N LYS A 145 5.81 -2.72 25.37
CA LYS A 145 4.73 -2.95 26.34
C LYS A 145 3.46 -2.23 25.90
N GLY A 146 2.32 -2.93 25.88
CA GLY A 146 1.04 -2.35 25.42
C GLY A 146 0.83 -2.41 23.90
N ARG A 147 1.65 -3.19 23.15
CA ARG A 147 1.50 -3.33 21.69
C ARG A 147 0.09 -3.78 21.25
N VAL A 148 -0.52 -4.69 21.99
CA VAL A 148 -1.86 -5.21 21.66
C VAL A 148 -2.91 -4.11 21.74
N GLU A 149 -2.94 -3.38 22.87
CA GLU A 149 -3.84 -2.25 23.07
C GLU A 149 -3.61 -1.15 22.02
N TYR A 150 -2.34 -0.87 21.72
CA TYR A 150 -1.97 0.11 20.69
C TYR A 150 -2.55 -0.24 19.33
N TYR A 151 -2.33 -1.47 18.85
CA TYR A 151 -2.85 -1.89 17.54
C TYR A 151 -4.38 -2.00 17.52
N ASN A 152 -5.01 -2.46 18.61
CA ASN A 152 -6.46 -2.48 18.73
C ASN A 152 -7.04 -1.06 18.57
N LYS A 153 -6.49 -0.08 19.30
CA LYS A 153 -6.89 1.32 19.21
C LYS A 153 -6.72 1.89 17.79
N LEU A 154 -5.60 1.58 17.13
CA LEU A 154 -5.38 2.02 15.74
C LEU A 154 -6.34 1.35 14.78
N SER A 155 -6.62 0.06 14.95
CA SER A 155 -7.60 -0.67 14.13
C SER A 155 -8.98 -0.02 14.21
N GLU A 156 -9.43 0.34 15.42
CA GLU A 156 -10.68 1.06 15.63
C GLU A 156 -10.70 2.43 14.92
N GLN A 157 -9.58 3.16 14.98
CA GLN A 157 -9.46 4.46 14.29
C GLN A 157 -9.53 4.30 12.77
N VAL A 158 -8.85 3.31 12.20
CA VAL A 158 -8.90 3.00 10.76
C VAL A 158 -10.32 2.63 10.35
N ILE A 159 -10.99 1.72 11.08
CA ILE A 159 -12.35 1.30 10.79
C ILE A 159 -13.31 2.50 10.84
N LYS A 160 -13.20 3.33 11.88
CA LYS A 160 -14.05 4.52 12.03
C LYS A 160 -13.83 5.49 10.87
N TYR A 161 -12.57 5.74 10.50
CA TYR A 161 -12.24 6.61 9.38
C TYR A 161 -12.82 6.09 8.07
N CYS A 162 -12.58 4.83 7.77
CA CYS A 162 -13.06 4.20 6.54
C CYS A 162 -14.59 4.23 6.44
N LYS A 163 -15.30 3.88 7.52
CA LYS A 163 -16.77 3.97 7.57
C LYS A 163 -17.28 5.38 7.29
N SER A 164 -16.65 6.40 7.86
CA SER A 164 -17.07 7.80 7.68
C SER A 164 -16.80 8.35 6.28
N ASN A 165 -15.89 7.75 5.53
CA ASN A 165 -15.46 8.21 4.20
C ASN A 165 -15.86 7.26 3.05
N GLY A 166 -16.64 6.18 3.33
CA GLY A 166 -17.06 5.22 2.31
C GLY A 166 -15.92 4.40 1.70
N ILE A 167 -14.83 4.20 2.45
CA ILE A 167 -13.65 3.44 2.04
C ILE A 167 -13.75 2.01 2.54
N ASP A 168 -13.48 1.02 1.69
CA ASP A 168 -13.38 -0.38 2.11
C ASP A 168 -12.17 -0.59 3.01
N TRP A 169 -12.24 -1.51 3.96
CA TRP A 169 -11.11 -1.82 4.84
C TRP A 169 -10.94 -3.32 5.09
N TYR A 170 -9.71 -3.67 5.44
CA TYR A 170 -9.38 -5.00 5.97
C TYR A 170 -8.33 -4.86 7.07
N ILE A 171 -8.65 -5.32 8.26
CA ILE A 171 -7.69 -5.43 9.36
C ILE A 171 -7.09 -6.85 9.32
N LYS A 172 -5.79 -6.95 9.20
CA LYS A 172 -5.13 -8.26 9.14
C LYS A 172 -5.28 -9.03 10.45
N GLU A 173 -5.49 -10.33 10.34
CA GLU A 173 -5.58 -11.22 11.49
C GLU A 173 -4.33 -11.11 12.38
N GLY A 174 -4.55 -11.08 13.69
CA GLY A 174 -3.51 -10.94 14.69
C GLY A 174 -2.91 -9.52 14.78
N THR A 175 -3.56 -8.53 14.18
CA THR A 175 -3.16 -7.11 14.37
C THR A 175 -3.53 -6.62 15.74
#